data_cd6a7121eb930b93a0777b1d962b2b46
#
_entry.id   cd6a7121eb930b93a0777b1d962b2b46
#
_cell.length_a   1.000
_cell.length_b   1.000
_cell.length_c   1.000
_cell.angle_alpha   90.00
_cell.angle_beta   90.00
_cell.angle_gamma   90.00
#
_symmetry.space_group_name_H-M   'P 1'
#
loop_
_entity.id
_entity.type
_entity.pdbx_description
1 polymer ?
#
loop_
_entity_poly.entity_id
_entity_poly.type
_entity_poly.pdbx_seq_one_letter_code
_entity_poly.pdbx_strand_id
1 'polypeptide(L)'
;MPVNIHGKEYKTVAERVGEIHKTTKGLVTITTEIISNDDVEVIMKATIHTEDQLYTGHAMERHGSNMINKTSALENCETSAIGRALAAAGYAGTEYASADEVANAISNQKSVNGTVSDFKPKGTVMITPKQIVLVNKLINSHVVTEKERDKVAAWLDKNPNVEEASSQIDKLQAIIKERKEAEKVEA
;
A
#
# COMPACT_ATOMS: atom_id res chain seq x y z
N MET A 1 6.17 14.05 -25.04
CA MET A 1 4.77 14.49 -25.21
C MET A 1 4.01 14.15 -23.94
N PRO A 2 3.22 15.08 -23.37
CA PRO A 2 2.41 14.79 -22.20
C PRO A 2 1.49 13.58 -22.44
N VAL A 3 1.23 12.81 -21.38
CA VAL A 3 0.36 11.64 -21.42
C VAL A 3 -1.01 12.03 -20.93
N ASN A 4 -2.06 11.70 -21.69
CA ASN A 4 -3.43 11.93 -21.25
C ASN A 4 -3.92 10.73 -20.41
N ILE A 5 -4.29 10.99 -19.15
CA ILE A 5 -4.85 10.00 -18.24
C ILE A 5 -6.16 10.56 -17.66
N HIS A 6 -7.27 9.89 -17.91
CA HIS A 6 -8.60 10.32 -17.46
C HIS A 6 -8.96 11.77 -17.84
N GLY A 7 -8.57 12.22 -19.04
CA GLY A 7 -8.87 13.57 -19.53
C GLY A 7 -7.95 14.67 -19.03
N LYS A 8 -6.93 14.36 -18.25
CA LYS A 8 -5.89 15.27 -17.76
C LYS A 8 -4.54 14.98 -18.41
N GLU A 9 -3.79 16.02 -18.69
CA GLU A 9 -2.44 15.90 -19.26
C GLU A 9 -1.38 15.88 -18.14
N TYR A 10 -0.56 14.83 -18.17
CA TYR A 10 0.53 14.65 -17.22
C TYR A 10 1.86 14.62 -17.95
N LYS A 11 2.84 15.41 -17.47
CA LYS A 11 4.21 15.31 -17.93
C LYS A 11 4.90 14.09 -17.34
N THR A 12 5.67 13.39 -18.14
CA THR A 12 6.58 12.35 -17.66
C THR A 12 7.75 12.99 -16.88
N VAL A 13 8.41 12.19 -16.03
CA VAL A 13 9.61 12.63 -15.32
C VAL A 13 10.71 13.04 -16.31
N ALA A 14 10.88 12.29 -17.39
CA ALA A 14 11.84 12.59 -18.45
C ALA A 14 11.61 13.98 -19.10
N GLU A 15 10.35 14.35 -19.33
CA GLU A 15 10.00 15.68 -19.85
C GLU A 15 10.35 16.78 -18.87
N ARG A 16 10.04 16.58 -17.57
CA ARG A 16 10.39 17.53 -16.50
C ARG A 16 11.91 17.74 -16.38
N VAL A 17 12.68 16.63 -16.44
CA VAL A 17 14.15 16.67 -16.47
C VAL A 17 14.66 17.46 -17.69
N GLY A 18 14.11 17.17 -18.88
CA GLY A 18 14.49 17.89 -20.10
C GLY A 18 14.19 19.38 -20.04
N GLU A 19 13.08 19.78 -19.42
CA GLU A 19 12.70 21.19 -19.25
C GLU A 19 13.63 21.94 -18.29
N ILE A 20 13.95 21.37 -17.12
CA ILE A 20 14.84 22.05 -16.17
C ILE A 20 16.24 22.23 -16.76
N HIS A 21 16.77 21.23 -17.45
CA HIS A 21 18.07 21.37 -18.13
C HIS A 21 18.08 22.47 -19.21
N LYS A 22 16.96 22.64 -19.92
CA LYS A 22 16.83 23.74 -20.91
C LYS A 22 16.76 25.10 -20.26
N THR A 23 15.92 25.26 -19.22
CA THR A 23 15.72 26.53 -18.52
C THR A 23 16.96 27.01 -17.76
N THR A 24 17.66 26.07 -17.13
CA THR A 24 18.89 26.37 -16.37
C THR A 24 20.15 26.34 -17.24
N LYS A 25 20.01 26.11 -18.55
CA LYS A 25 21.15 25.97 -19.48
C LYS A 25 22.14 24.86 -19.01
N GLY A 26 21.64 23.84 -18.35
CA GLY A 26 22.47 22.77 -17.81
C GLY A 26 23.05 23.04 -16.41
N LEU A 27 22.81 24.21 -15.82
CA LEU A 27 23.25 24.56 -14.45
C LEU A 27 22.27 23.99 -13.40
N VAL A 28 22.12 22.67 -13.40
CA VAL A 28 21.28 21.95 -12.46
C VAL A 28 21.96 20.64 -12.06
N THR A 29 21.89 20.30 -10.79
CA THR A 29 22.32 19.00 -10.27
C THR A 29 21.13 18.28 -9.66
N ILE A 30 20.92 17.03 -10.04
CA ILE A 30 19.91 16.13 -9.47
C ILE A 30 20.66 15.08 -8.67
N THR A 31 20.36 14.99 -7.38
CA THR A 31 20.92 13.97 -6.50
C THR A 31 19.80 13.15 -5.86
N THR A 32 20.05 11.88 -5.62
CA THR A 32 19.12 10.98 -4.94
C THR A 32 19.80 10.33 -3.73
N GLU A 33 19.00 10.02 -2.73
CA GLU A 33 19.42 9.41 -1.48
C GLU A 33 18.41 8.35 -1.07
N ILE A 34 18.91 7.16 -0.73
CA ILE A 34 18.09 6.09 -0.16
C ILE A 34 17.91 6.39 1.33
N ILE A 35 16.69 6.70 1.76
CA ILE A 35 16.36 6.95 3.16
C ILE A 35 16.16 5.62 3.90
N SER A 36 15.48 4.66 3.25
CA SER A 36 15.27 3.29 3.74
C SER A 36 15.11 2.34 2.56
N ASN A 37 15.65 1.14 2.71
CA ASN A 37 15.42 0.05 1.77
C ASN A 37 15.49 -1.27 2.55
N ASP A 38 14.34 -1.86 2.83
CA ASP A 38 14.19 -3.12 3.53
C ASP A 38 13.44 -4.15 2.68
N ASP A 39 13.09 -5.30 3.24
CA ASP A 39 12.37 -6.36 2.52
C ASP A 39 10.93 -5.98 2.13
N VAL A 40 10.37 -4.89 2.67
CA VAL A 40 8.98 -4.48 2.48
C VAL A 40 8.87 -3.29 1.53
N GLU A 41 9.71 -2.27 1.74
CA GLU A 41 9.59 -1.01 1.01
C GLU A 41 10.94 -0.31 0.84
N VAL A 42 10.98 0.56 -0.16
CA VAL A 42 12.07 1.50 -0.39
C VAL A 42 11.53 2.93 -0.30
N ILE A 43 12.26 3.79 0.40
CA ILE A 43 11.97 5.23 0.54
C ILE A 43 13.18 5.98 0.01
N MET A 44 12.92 6.89 -0.93
CA MET A 44 13.96 7.72 -1.54
C MET A 44 13.64 9.20 -1.44
N LYS A 45 14.68 9.99 -1.37
CA LYS A 45 14.66 11.45 -1.47
C LYS A 45 15.44 11.88 -2.70
N ALA A 46 14.86 12.75 -3.51
CA ALA A 46 15.57 13.46 -4.56
C ALA A 46 15.76 14.93 -4.17
N THR A 47 16.87 15.52 -4.56
CA THR A 47 17.19 16.92 -4.37
C THR A 47 17.61 17.52 -5.69
N ILE A 48 16.99 18.63 -6.05
CA ILE A 48 17.32 19.45 -7.21
C ILE A 48 18.06 20.68 -6.72
N HIS A 49 19.28 20.86 -7.18
CA HIS A 49 20.09 22.05 -6.92
C HIS A 49 20.12 22.91 -8.19
N THR A 50 19.64 24.13 -8.09
CA THR A 50 19.87 25.19 -9.09
C THR A 50 20.84 26.21 -8.51
N GLU A 51 21.20 27.22 -9.28
CA GLU A 51 22.13 28.28 -8.85
C GLU A 51 21.73 28.94 -7.52
N ASP A 52 20.42 29.21 -7.33
CA ASP A 52 19.90 29.96 -6.20
C ASP A 52 19.01 29.16 -5.25
N GLN A 53 18.58 27.95 -5.60
CA GLN A 53 17.54 27.26 -4.88
C GLN A 53 17.75 25.75 -4.80
N LEU A 54 17.09 25.16 -3.80
CA LEU A 54 17.12 23.74 -3.53
C LEU A 54 15.67 23.24 -3.36
N TYR A 55 15.32 22.20 -4.09
CA TYR A 55 14.01 21.57 -4.04
C TYR A 55 14.13 20.10 -3.72
N THR A 56 13.19 19.56 -2.93
CA THR A 56 13.21 18.16 -2.53
C THR A 56 11.90 17.46 -2.86
N GLY A 57 11.98 16.18 -3.16
CA GLY A 57 10.86 15.27 -3.33
C GLY A 57 11.14 13.95 -2.65
N HIS A 58 10.12 13.33 -2.05
CA HIS A 58 10.20 12.00 -1.44
C HIS A 58 9.23 11.08 -2.12
N ALA A 59 9.60 9.82 -2.26
CA ALA A 59 8.73 8.76 -2.74
C ALA A 59 8.93 7.51 -1.90
N MET A 60 7.94 6.63 -1.93
CA MET A 60 7.96 5.31 -1.32
C MET A 60 7.32 4.31 -2.27
N GLU A 61 7.99 3.18 -2.47
CA GLU A 61 7.45 2.05 -3.23
C GLU A 61 7.56 0.77 -2.40
N ARG A 62 6.55 -0.09 -2.51
CA ARG A 62 6.56 -1.40 -1.85
C ARG A 62 7.05 -2.47 -2.80
N HIS A 63 8.00 -3.27 -2.35
CA HIS A 63 8.47 -4.44 -3.08
C HIS A 63 7.31 -5.38 -3.42
N GLY A 64 7.23 -5.79 -4.68
CA GLY A 64 6.20 -6.73 -5.15
C GLY A 64 4.78 -6.19 -5.25
N SER A 65 4.53 -4.89 -4.99
CA SER A 65 3.20 -4.29 -5.06
C SER A 65 2.57 -4.31 -6.45
N ASN A 66 3.38 -4.33 -7.49
CA ASN A 66 2.98 -4.46 -8.89
C ASN A 66 4.08 -5.15 -9.70
N MET A 67 3.86 -5.34 -11.02
CA MET A 67 4.83 -6.01 -11.90
C MET A 67 6.18 -5.29 -11.96
N ILE A 68 6.20 -3.95 -11.92
CA ILE A 68 7.43 -3.15 -11.94
C ILE A 68 8.15 -3.32 -10.61
N ASN A 69 7.45 -3.18 -9.51
CA ASN A 69 8.02 -3.24 -8.16
C ASN A 69 8.44 -4.66 -7.72
N LYS A 70 8.15 -5.70 -8.52
CA LYS A 70 8.72 -7.04 -8.32
C LYS A 70 10.22 -7.11 -8.57
N THR A 71 10.72 -6.30 -9.49
CA THR A 71 12.12 -6.35 -9.94
C THR A 71 12.83 -5.01 -9.85
N SER A 72 12.10 -3.90 -9.84
CA SER A 72 12.64 -2.54 -10.04
C SER A 72 11.97 -1.52 -9.10
N ALA A 73 11.72 -1.91 -7.85
CA ALA A 73 11.09 -1.01 -6.87
C ALA A 73 11.98 0.20 -6.55
N LEU A 74 13.29 0.00 -6.47
CA LEU A 74 14.26 1.07 -6.19
C LEU A 74 14.27 2.11 -7.32
N GLU A 75 14.43 1.66 -8.56
CA GLU A 75 14.48 2.55 -9.73
C GLU A 75 13.15 3.29 -9.94
N ASN A 76 12.03 2.61 -9.66
CA ASN A 76 10.71 3.21 -9.72
C ASN A 76 10.52 4.29 -8.64
N CYS A 77 10.97 4.02 -7.42
CA CYS A 77 10.95 4.96 -6.30
C CYS A 77 11.83 6.19 -6.58
N GLU A 78 13.03 5.96 -7.14
CA GLU A 78 13.94 7.04 -7.55
C GLU A 78 13.30 7.97 -8.58
N THR A 79 12.71 7.39 -9.63
CA THR A 79 11.99 8.14 -10.68
C THR A 79 10.86 8.98 -10.07
N SER A 80 10.07 8.41 -9.19
CA SER A 80 8.98 9.10 -8.49
C SER A 80 9.51 10.24 -7.61
N ALA A 81 10.59 10.03 -6.86
CA ALA A 81 11.22 11.06 -6.02
C ALA A 81 11.73 12.25 -6.85
N ILE A 82 12.39 11.98 -7.98
CA ILE A 82 12.86 13.00 -8.93
C ILE A 82 11.67 13.77 -9.50
N GLY A 83 10.61 13.07 -9.95
CA GLY A 83 9.40 13.68 -10.49
C GLY A 83 8.76 14.69 -9.52
N ARG A 84 8.71 14.34 -8.23
CA ARG A 84 8.17 15.19 -7.16
C ARG A 84 9.07 16.39 -6.84
N ALA A 85 10.39 16.20 -6.81
CA ALA A 85 11.34 17.31 -6.61
C ALA A 85 11.24 18.32 -7.77
N LEU A 86 11.14 17.84 -9.02
CA LEU A 86 10.94 18.70 -10.20
C LEU A 86 9.58 19.41 -10.19
N ALA A 87 8.53 18.76 -9.68
CA ALA A 87 7.24 19.40 -9.50
C ALA A 87 7.32 20.57 -8.49
N ALA A 88 8.02 20.37 -7.37
CA ALA A 88 8.27 21.41 -6.38
C ALA A 88 9.09 22.58 -6.97
N ALA A 89 10.00 22.30 -7.91
CA ALA A 89 10.77 23.29 -8.65
C ALA A 89 9.97 24.03 -9.75
N GLY A 90 8.67 23.74 -9.92
CA GLY A 90 7.79 24.42 -10.88
C GLY A 90 7.65 23.72 -12.23
N TYR A 91 8.19 22.52 -12.41
CA TYR A 91 8.12 21.77 -13.66
C TYR A 91 6.96 20.74 -13.70
N ALA A 92 5.99 20.88 -12.79
CA ALA A 92 4.84 19.99 -12.70
C ALA A 92 3.96 19.96 -13.96
N GLY A 93 3.80 21.08 -14.62
CA GLY A 93 2.76 21.29 -15.64
C GLY A 93 1.43 21.62 -14.95
N THR A 94 0.32 21.08 -15.46
CA THR A 94 -1.02 21.30 -14.87
C THR A 94 -1.28 20.43 -13.63
N GLU A 95 -0.59 19.31 -13.52
CA GLU A 95 -0.77 18.34 -12.44
C GLU A 95 0.55 18.08 -11.70
N TYR A 96 0.50 18.07 -10.37
CA TYR A 96 1.69 17.89 -9.54
C TYR A 96 2.29 16.49 -9.69
N ALA A 97 1.45 15.46 -9.71
CA ALA A 97 1.89 14.09 -10.01
C ALA A 97 2.41 13.98 -11.44
N SER A 98 3.43 13.16 -11.67
CA SER A 98 3.91 12.84 -13.02
C SER A 98 3.03 11.76 -13.68
N ALA A 99 3.13 11.60 -14.99
CA ALA A 99 2.48 10.51 -15.70
C ALA A 99 2.92 9.13 -15.15
N ASP A 100 4.19 9.01 -14.78
CA ASP A 100 4.78 7.81 -14.21
C ASP A 100 4.17 7.47 -12.84
N GLU A 101 4.03 8.46 -11.94
CA GLU A 101 3.38 8.29 -10.63
C GLU A 101 1.91 7.88 -10.76
N VAL A 102 1.15 8.50 -11.68
CA VAL A 102 -0.26 8.16 -11.89
C VAL A 102 -0.42 6.77 -12.47
N ALA A 103 0.42 6.36 -13.43
CA ALA A 103 0.44 5.02 -13.99
C ALA A 103 0.73 3.96 -12.91
N ASN A 104 1.70 4.23 -12.03
CA ASN A 104 2.03 3.38 -10.87
C ASN A 104 0.87 3.29 -9.88
N ALA A 105 0.23 4.40 -9.54
CA ALA A 105 -0.92 4.43 -8.63
C ALA A 105 -2.09 3.61 -9.19
N ILE A 106 -2.40 3.73 -10.49
CA ILE A 106 -3.44 2.93 -11.16
C ILE A 106 -3.08 1.43 -11.15
N SER A 107 -1.81 1.10 -11.42
CA SER A 107 -1.34 -0.29 -11.37
C SER A 107 -1.45 -0.89 -9.97
N ASN A 108 -1.08 -0.13 -8.94
CA ASN A 108 -1.20 -0.53 -7.55
C ASN A 108 -2.67 -0.71 -7.12
N GLN A 109 -3.58 0.17 -7.55
CA GLN A 109 -5.02 0.04 -7.29
C GLN A 109 -5.62 -1.21 -7.93
N LYS A 110 -5.22 -1.56 -9.16
CA LYS A 110 -5.64 -2.80 -9.81
C LYS A 110 -5.16 -4.05 -9.07
N SER A 111 -3.99 -4.00 -8.47
CA SER A 111 -3.45 -5.09 -7.63
C SER A 111 -4.25 -5.26 -6.32
N VAL A 112 -4.77 -4.18 -5.76
CA VAL A 112 -5.61 -4.21 -4.54
C VAL A 112 -7.03 -4.71 -4.84
N ASN A 113 -7.57 -4.45 -6.04
CA ASN A 113 -8.88 -4.95 -6.47
C ASN A 113 -8.84 -6.37 -7.05
N GLY A 114 -7.65 -6.89 -7.37
CA GLY A 114 -7.41 -8.27 -7.75
C GLY A 114 -6.95 -9.07 -6.56
N THR A 115 -7.90 -9.68 -5.84
CA THR A 115 -7.69 -10.66 -4.76
C THR A 115 -6.50 -10.36 -3.82
N VAL A 116 -6.82 -9.94 -2.62
CA VAL A 116 -5.93 -9.88 -1.44
C VAL A 116 -5.50 -11.31 -1.04
N SER A 117 -5.05 -12.16 -1.97
CA SER A 117 -4.78 -13.56 -1.67
C SER A 117 -3.30 -13.94 -1.60
N ASP A 118 -2.34 -13.07 -1.94
CA ASP A 118 -0.95 -13.51 -2.03
C ASP A 118 0.09 -12.62 -1.31
N PHE A 119 -0.33 -11.68 -0.45
CA PHE A 119 0.63 -11.08 0.47
C PHE A 119 0.75 -11.97 1.71
N LYS A 120 1.63 -12.96 1.67
CA LYS A 120 2.12 -13.65 2.88
C LYS A 120 3.28 -12.84 3.43
N PRO A 121 3.11 -12.08 4.52
CA PRO A 121 4.23 -11.51 5.22
C PRO A 121 5.13 -12.64 5.68
N LYS A 122 6.44 -12.59 5.37
CA LYS A 122 7.45 -13.49 5.93
C LYS A 122 7.65 -13.11 7.41
N GLY A 123 6.73 -13.50 8.23
CA GLY A 123 6.72 -13.33 9.68
C GLY A 123 5.34 -13.67 10.19
N THR A 124 5.26 -14.33 11.33
CA THR A 124 3.99 -14.69 11.97
C THR A 124 3.36 -13.39 12.48
N VAL A 125 2.53 -12.74 11.65
CA VAL A 125 1.79 -11.56 12.08
C VAL A 125 0.73 -12.01 13.08
N MET A 126 0.83 -11.50 14.31
CA MET A 126 -0.06 -11.85 15.41
C MET A 126 -1.46 -11.29 15.18
N ILE A 127 -2.46 -11.90 15.82
CA ILE A 127 -3.86 -11.49 15.76
C ILE A 127 -4.02 -9.98 15.99
N THR A 128 -4.80 -9.32 15.14
CA THR A 128 -5.03 -7.87 15.24
C THR A 128 -6.06 -7.52 16.32
N PRO A 129 -6.00 -6.32 16.92
CA PRO A 129 -7.03 -5.85 17.86
C PRO A 129 -8.45 -5.90 17.29
N LYS A 130 -8.61 -5.65 15.99
CA LYS A 130 -9.92 -5.74 15.30
C LYS A 130 -10.43 -7.16 15.24
N GLN A 131 -9.57 -8.13 14.98
CA GLN A 131 -9.94 -9.55 14.98
C GLN A 131 -10.30 -10.04 16.39
N ILE A 132 -9.57 -9.61 17.42
CA ILE A 132 -9.89 -9.94 18.83
C ILE A 132 -11.29 -9.42 19.19
N VAL A 133 -11.59 -8.17 18.87
CA VAL A 133 -12.92 -7.59 19.11
C VAL A 133 -14.01 -8.37 18.38
N LEU A 134 -13.77 -8.76 17.13
CA LEU A 134 -14.74 -9.53 16.34
C LEU A 134 -14.94 -10.94 16.91
N VAL A 135 -13.89 -11.66 17.28
CA VAL A 135 -13.97 -12.97 17.92
C VAL A 135 -14.77 -12.88 19.20
N ASN A 136 -14.46 -11.92 20.07
CA ASN A 136 -15.19 -11.70 21.32
C ASN A 136 -16.68 -11.39 21.09
N LYS A 137 -17.01 -10.63 20.04
CA LYS A 137 -18.41 -10.38 19.65
C LYS A 137 -19.12 -11.67 19.20
N LEU A 138 -18.45 -12.51 18.42
CA LEU A 138 -19.02 -13.74 17.89
C LEU A 138 -19.27 -14.79 19.01
N ILE A 139 -18.32 -14.98 19.91
CA ILE A 139 -18.49 -15.96 21.02
C ILE A 139 -19.56 -15.55 22.03
N ASN A 140 -19.90 -14.26 22.11
CA ASN A 140 -20.99 -13.77 22.93
C ASN A 140 -22.38 -13.90 22.29
N SER A 141 -22.50 -14.52 21.09
CA SER A 141 -23.78 -14.84 20.49
C SER A 141 -24.53 -15.90 21.34
N HIS A 142 -25.85 -15.76 21.49
CA HIS A 142 -26.69 -16.67 22.27
C HIS A 142 -26.67 -18.12 21.75
N VAL A 143 -26.38 -18.32 20.48
CA VAL A 143 -26.30 -19.65 19.84
C VAL A 143 -24.95 -20.35 20.05
N VAL A 144 -23.96 -19.68 20.64
CA VAL A 144 -22.65 -20.26 20.95
C VAL A 144 -22.67 -20.85 22.36
N THR A 145 -22.34 -22.13 22.46
CA THR A 145 -22.33 -22.85 23.75
C THR A 145 -21.18 -22.39 24.66
N GLU A 146 -21.35 -22.58 25.96
CA GLU A 146 -20.32 -22.24 26.96
C GLU A 146 -19.00 -22.99 26.69
N LYS A 147 -19.06 -24.28 26.36
CA LYS A 147 -17.89 -25.08 26.02
C LYS A 147 -17.12 -24.53 24.78
N GLU A 148 -17.83 -23.96 23.82
CA GLU A 148 -17.20 -23.35 22.64
C GLU A 148 -16.56 -22.02 22.99
N ARG A 149 -17.19 -21.23 23.86
CA ARG A 149 -16.62 -19.97 24.38
C ARG A 149 -15.32 -20.24 25.11
N ASP A 150 -15.29 -21.21 26.03
CA ASP A 150 -14.09 -21.57 26.78
C ASP A 150 -12.95 -22.03 25.88
N LYS A 151 -13.26 -22.83 24.84
CA LYS A 151 -12.26 -23.29 23.87
C LYS A 151 -11.66 -22.12 23.06
N VAL A 152 -12.50 -21.17 22.65
CA VAL A 152 -12.03 -20.01 21.87
C VAL A 152 -11.27 -19.04 22.76
N ALA A 153 -11.67 -18.85 24.02
CA ALA A 153 -10.94 -18.05 24.99
C ALA A 153 -9.53 -18.62 25.24
N ALA A 154 -9.44 -19.92 25.56
CA ALA A 154 -8.16 -20.61 25.74
C ALA A 154 -7.26 -20.62 24.47
N TRP A 155 -7.88 -20.52 23.29
CA TRP A 155 -7.14 -20.37 22.05
C TRP A 155 -6.62 -18.94 21.87
N LEU A 156 -7.40 -17.91 22.22
CA LEU A 156 -6.96 -16.52 22.20
C LEU A 156 -5.78 -16.27 23.11
N ASP A 157 -5.74 -16.90 24.30
CA ASP A 157 -4.65 -16.79 25.26
C ASP A 157 -3.30 -17.30 24.71
N LYS A 158 -3.33 -18.15 23.69
CA LYS A 158 -2.13 -18.63 22.99
C LYS A 158 -1.55 -17.62 21.99
N ASN A 159 -2.16 -16.44 21.88
CA ASN A 159 -1.77 -15.36 20.97
C ASN A 159 -1.63 -15.83 19.52
N PRO A 160 -2.74 -16.29 18.88
CA PRO A 160 -2.73 -16.85 17.53
C PRO A 160 -2.31 -15.81 16.48
N ASN A 161 -1.92 -16.29 15.30
CA ASN A 161 -1.61 -15.41 14.18
C ASN A 161 -2.88 -14.95 13.41
N VAL A 162 -2.68 -13.98 12.50
CA VAL A 162 -3.77 -13.40 11.68
C VAL A 162 -4.51 -14.46 10.84
N GLU A 163 -3.80 -15.44 10.28
CA GLU A 163 -4.41 -16.48 9.44
C GLU A 163 -5.27 -17.43 10.27
N GLU A 164 -4.76 -17.84 11.43
CA GLU A 164 -5.51 -18.65 12.39
C GLU A 164 -6.75 -17.91 12.89
N ALA A 165 -6.62 -16.61 13.17
CA ALA A 165 -7.72 -15.78 13.61
C ALA A 165 -8.80 -15.62 12.53
N SER A 166 -8.43 -15.44 11.28
CA SER A 166 -9.36 -15.37 10.16
C SER A 166 -10.11 -16.70 10.00
N SER A 167 -9.40 -17.83 10.02
CA SER A 167 -10.03 -19.17 9.96
C SER A 167 -11.00 -19.44 11.11
N GLN A 168 -10.65 -18.98 12.31
CA GLN A 168 -11.53 -19.13 13.49
C GLN A 168 -12.78 -18.26 13.41
N ILE A 169 -12.65 -17.03 12.89
CA ILE A 169 -13.77 -16.12 12.65
C ILE A 169 -14.74 -16.73 11.65
N ASP A 170 -14.25 -17.26 10.53
CA ASP A 170 -15.09 -17.90 9.51
C ASP A 170 -15.86 -19.08 10.06
N LYS A 171 -15.21 -19.95 10.87
CA LYS A 171 -15.86 -21.09 11.55
C LYS A 171 -16.97 -20.63 12.50
N LEU A 172 -16.71 -19.62 13.31
CA LEU A 172 -17.70 -19.08 14.25
C LEU A 172 -18.89 -18.47 13.52
N GLN A 173 -18.65 -17.74 12.44
CA GLN A 173 -19.72 -17.16 11.63
C GLN A 173 -20.60 -18.22 10.97
N ALA A 174 -20.00 -19.29 10.45
CA ALA A 174 -20.71 -20.42 9.85
C ALA A 174 -21.62 -21.11 10.87
N ILE A 175 -21.09 -21.45 12.06
CA ILE A 175 -21.85 -22.09 13.16
C ILE A 175 -23.01 -21.20 13.60
N ILE A 176 -22.75 -19.90 13.78
CA ILE A 176 -23.79 -18.94 14.21
C ILE A 176 -24.88 -18.82 13.17
N LYS A 177 -24.52 -18.78 11.88
CA LYS A 177 -25.48 -18.70 10.78
C LYS A 177 -26.37 -19.93 10.74
N GLU A 178 -25.77 -21.12 10.74
CA GLU A 178 -26.49 -22.40 10.70
C GLU A 178 -27.49 -22.54 11.86
N ARG A 179 -27.05 -22.25 13.10
CA ARG A 179 -27.92 -22.37 14.28
C ARG A 179 -29.06 -21.34 14.30
N LYS A 180 -28.81 -20.12 13.86
CA LYS A 180 -29.86 -19.10 13.73
C LYS A 180 -30.87 -19.43 12.64
N GLU A 181 -30.46 -20.11 11.58
CA GLU A 181 -31.37 -20.59 10.54
C GLU A 181 -32.23 -21.74 11.09
N ALA A 182 -31.64 -22.66 11.86
CA ALA A 182 -32.39 -23.74 12.53
C ALA A 182 -33.45 -23.20 13.52
N GLU A 183 -33.09 -22.24 14.38
CA GLU A 183 -34.02 -21.59 15.30
C GLU A 183 -35.25 -20.95 14.59
N LYS A 184 -35.04 -20.42 13.36
CA LYS A 184 -36.12 -19.82 12.59
C LYS A 184 -37.10 -20.84 11.96
N VAL A 185 -36.66 -22.09 11.81
CA VAL A 185 -37.48 -23.17 11.24
C VAL A 185 -38.32 -23.83 12.32
N GLU A 186 -37.90 -23.75 13.58
CA GLU A 186 -38.61 -24.33 14.73
C GLU A 186 -39.58 -23.34 15.41
N ALA A 187 -39.56 -22.05 15.01
CA ALA A 187 -40.45 -21.00 15.55
C ALA A 187 -41.60 -20.71 14.59
#